data_cfdb806a2f49ed2731220497de3217f7
#
_entry.id   cfdb806a2f49ed2731220497de3217f7
#
_cell.length_a   1.000
_cell.length_b   1.000
_cell.length_c   1.000
_cell.angle_alpha   90.00
_cell.angle_beta   90.00
_cell.angle_gamma   90.00
#
_symmetry.space_group_name_H-M   'P 1'
#
loop_
_entity.id
_entity.type
_entity.pdbx_description
1 polymer ?
#
loop_
_entity_poly.entity_id
_entity_poly.type
_entity_poly.pdbx_seq_one_letter_code
_entity_poly.pdbx_strand_id
1 'polypeptide(L)'
;MKSKLVILSLLLAGATAATAQTKETFYSESFKDNIFVSVGVGAQGCVNPDNFDYGFGHAITPLIHASVGKLFNPIWGIRGQVAGCWSTLYSEYGMPEGEYNKMKNKKYFTLRADGLFNLSNAIGGYNPDRLFTVSVFAGPGLTFAKAYGNQDKLNALINGSVGLMGQFNINKYLDINVEARGEVSPSVFGHYSSARTDGAVSLTAGVTYTFGGKRFVSCGAQVDQNAINEELN
;
A
#
# COMPACT_ATOMS: atom_id res chain seq x y z
N MET A 1 -12.18 -23.85 5.69
CA MET A 1 -11.65 -23.17 6.88
C MET A 1 -10.21 -23.51 7.21
N LYS A 2 -9.71 -24.72 6.98
CA LYS A 2 -8.33 -25.15 7.34
C LYS A 2 -7.22 -24.42 6.58
N SER A 3 -7.42 -24.07 5.30
CA SER A 3 -6.39 -23.35 4.49
C SER A 3 -6.15 -21.89 4.90
N LYS A 4 -7.17 -21.20 5.42
CA LYS A 4 -7.03 -19.81 5.89
C LYS A 4 -6.22 -19.70 7.18
N LEU A 5 -6.32 -20.72 8.05
CA LEU A 5 -5.52 -20.81 9.28
C LEU A 5 -4.03 -21.08 8.97
N VAL A 6 -3.75 -21.89 7.94
CA VAL A 6 -2.37 -22.21 7.52
C VAL A 6 -1.67 -20.96 6.96
N ILE A 7 -2.34 -20.14 6.18
CA ILE A 7 -1.77 -18.89 5.66
C ILE A 7 -1.49 -17.90 6.79
N LEU A 8 -2.40 -17.77 7.75
CA LEU A 8 -2.22 -16.89 8.91
C LEU A 8 -1.08 -17.38 9.81
N SER A 9 -0.95 -18.70 10.02
CA SER A 9 0.13 -19.28 10.80
C SER A 9 1.50 -19.16 10.11
N LEU A 10 1.58 -19.26 8.78
CA LEU A 10 2.81 -18.99 8.03
C LEU A 10 3.24 -17.52 8.10
N LEU A 11 2.29 -16.58 8.06
CA LEU A 11 2.57 -15.16 8.23
C LEU A 11 3.05 -14.83 9.66
N LEU A 12 2.46 -15.44 10.68
CA LEU A 12 2.93 -15.28 12.07
C LEU A 12 4.29 -15.96 12.29
N ALA A 13 4.51 -17.16 11.76
CA ALA A 13 5.79 -17.86 11.87
C ALA A 13 6.93 -17.13 11.16
N GLY A 14 6.65 -16.49 10.02
CA GLY A 14 7.60 -15.63 9.32
C GLY A 14 8.01 -14.39 10.15
N ALA A 15 7.08 -13.81 10.90
CA ALA A 15 7.34 -12.67 11.77
C ALA A 15 8.22 -13.03 12.99
N THR A 16 8.07 -14.25 13.54
CA THR A 16 8.87 -14.70 14.70
C THR A 16 10.26 -15.21 14.32
N ALA A 17 10.44 -15.78 13.12
CA ALA A 17 11.75 -16.20 12.64
C ALA A 17 12.71 -15.03 12.35
N ALA A 18 12.17 -13.84 12.05
CA ALA A 18 12.98 -12.64 11.83
C ALA A 18 13.65 -12.10 13.12
N THR A 19 13.23 -12.54 14.29
CA THR A 19 13.76 -12.07 15.59
C THR A 19 14.88 -12.94 16.18
N ALA A 20 15.20 -14.08 15.55
CA ALA A 20 16.13 -15.07 16.12
C ALA A 20 17.61 -14.85 15.77
N GLN A 21 17.96 -13.89 14.92
CA GLN A 21 19.34 -13.50 14.69
C GLN A 21 19.67 -12.25 15.51
N THR A 22 20.80 -12.27 16.20
CA THR A 22 21.44 -11.08 16.80
C THR A 22 21.84 -10.10 15.69
N LYS A 23 20.84 -9.46 15.09
CA LYS A 23 21.06 -8.39 14.12
C LYS A 23 21.18 -7.08 14.87
N GLU A 24 22.19 -6.30 14.51
CA GLU A 24 22.26 -4.90 14.95
C GLU A 24 20.90 -4.24 14.80
N THR A 25 20.40 -3.67 15.87
CA THR A 25 19.11 -2.97 15.86
C THR A 25 19.34 -1.55 15.38
N PHE A 26 18.71 -1.20 14.28
CA PHE A 26 18.76 0.14 13.70
C PHE A 26 17.46 0.88 13.98
N TYR A 27 17.55 2.18 14.20
CA TYR A 27 16.41 3.06 14.43
C TYR A 27 16.60 4.43 13.80
N SER A 28 15.52 5.20 13.68
CA SER A 28 15.54 6.59 13.22
C SER A 28 15.81 7.49 14.42
N GLU A 29 16.92 8.21 14.43
CA GLU A 29 17.39 9.01 15.56
C GLU A 29 16.43 10.16 15.89
N SER A 30 15.92 10.83 14.87
CA SER A 30 15.00 11.97 15.04
C SER A 30 13.64 11.68 14.42
N PHE A 31 12.60 12.32 14.97
CA PHE A 31 11.26 12.27 14.38
C PHE A 31 11.25 12.81 12.94
N LYS A 32 12.11 13.75 12.60
CA LYS A 32 12.21 14.35 11.26
C LYS A 32 12.96 13.48 10.25
N ASP A 33 13.74 12.50 10.72
CA ASP A 33 14.50 11.62 9.83
C ASP A 33 13.60 10.58 9.17
N ASN A 34 13.99 10.15 7.98
CA ASN A 34 13.33 9.10 7.23
C ASN A 34 11.85 9.39 6.90
N ILE A 35 11.46 10.67 6.88
CA ILE A 35 10.17 11.10 6.32
C ILE A 35 10.30 11.10 4.81
N PHE A 36 9.32 10.53 4.13
CA PHE A 36 9.31 10.48 2.67
C PHE A 36 7.98 10.96 2.10
N VAL A 37 8.04 11.43 0.87
CA VAL A 37 6.88 11.71 0.02
C VAL A 37 6.99 10.89 -1.24
N SER A 38 5.86 10.44 -1.77
CA SER A 38 5.84 9.68 -3.02
C SER A 38 4.66 10.11 -3.88
N VAL A 39 4.87 10.09 -5.19
CA VAL A 39 3.83 10.27 -6.19
C VAL A 39 3.92 9.16 -7.21
N GLY A 40 2.80 8.71 -7.72
CA GLY A 40 2.77 7.63 -8.71
C GLY A 40 1.52 7.65 -9.54
N VAL A 41 1.63 7.00 -10.68
CA VAL A 41 0.57 6.82 -11.66
C VAL A 41 0.52 5.37 -12.11
N GLY A 42 -0.61 4.92 -12.57
CA GLY A 42 -0.77 3.56 -13.07
C GLY A 42 -2.19 3.25 -13.51
N ALA A 43 -2.54 2.00 -13.40
CA ALA A 43 -3.84 1.47 -13.79
C ALA A 43 -4.48 0.70 -12.64
N GLN A 44 -5.80 0.67 -12.65
CA GLN A 44 -6.61 -0.11 -11.73
C GLN A 44 -7.78 -0.76 -12.47
N GLY A 45 -8.31 -1.83 -11.90
CA GLY A 45 -9.53 -2.47 -12.35
C GLY A 45 -10.40 -2.86 -11.17
N CYS A 46 -11.69 -2.61 -11.27
CA CYS A 46 -12.67 -3.13 -10.32
C CYS A 46 -12.89 -4.61 -10.52
N VAL A 47 -12.85 -5.34 -9.44
CA VAL A 47 -13.03 -6.80 -9.38
C VAL A 47 -14.41 -7.08 -8.80
N ASN A 48 -15.37 -7.31 -9.66
CA ASN A 48 -16.71 -7.81 -9.33
C ASN A 48 -17.12 -8.85 -10.37
N PRO A 49 -18.12 -9.70 -10.10
CA PRO A 49 -18.56 -10.73 -11.05
C PRO A 49 -18.92 -10.16 -12.42
N ASP A 50 -19.72 -9.12 -12.47
CA ASP A 50 -20.21 -8.52 -13.72
C ASP A 50 -19.05 -7.98 -14.61
N ASN A 51 -17.99 -7.42 -14.00
CA ASN A 51 -16.81 -6.97 -14.74
C ASN A 51 -16.00 -8.14 -15.31
N PHE A 52 -15.96 -9.28 -14.63
CA PHE A 52 -15.30 -10.48 -15.15
C PHE A 52 -16.09 -11.09 -16.31
N ASP A 53 -17.41 -11.19 -16.20
CA ASP A 53 -18.28 -11.76 -17.21
C ASP A 53 -18.29 -10.90 -18.50
N TYR A 54 -18.28 -9.58 -18.37
CA TYR A 54 -18.18 -8.67 -19.50
C TYR A 54 -16.76 -8.61 -20.12
N GLY A 55 -15.73 -8.91 -19.34
CA GLY A 55 -14.32 -8.83 -19.70
C GLY A 55 -13.55 -7.77 -18.92
N PHE A 56 -12.77 -8.21 -17.94
CA PHE A 56 -12.04 -7.38 -16.98
C PHE A 56 -11.22 -6.25 -17.63
N GLY A 57 -10.66 -6.48 -18.83
CA GLY A 57 -9.87 -5.47 -19.55
C GLY A 57 -10.63 -4.17 -19.86
N HIS A 58 -11.95 -4.23 -19.99
CA HIS A 58 -12.79 -3.05 -20.24
C HIS A 58 -13.04 -2.20 -18.98
N ALA A 59 -12.77 -2.74 -17.79
CA ALA A 59 -12.90 -2.05 -16.51
C ALA A 59 -11.59 -1.37 -16.06
N ILE A 60 -10.52 -1.49 -16.84
CA ILE A 60 -9.23 -0.87 -16.52
C ILE A 60 -9.33 0.64 -16.73
N THR A 61 -8.89 1.37 -15.70
CA THR A 61 -8.92 2.84 -15.64
C THR A 61 -7.62 3.36 -15.03
N PRO A 62 -7.22 4.62 -15.32
CA PRO A 62 -6.04 5.20 -14.72
C PRO A 62 -6.21 5.43 -13.21
N LEU A 63 -5.10 5.40 -12.50
CA LEU A 63 -4.98 5.70 -11.09
C LEU A 63 -3.80 6.64 -10.86
N ILE A 64 -4.01 7.67 -10.05
CA ILE A 64 -2.95 8.54 -9.54
C ILE A 64 -2.95 8.46 -8.01
N HIS A 65 -1.77 8.54 -7.40
CA HIS A 65 -1.65 8.61 -5.95
C HIS A 65 -0.52 9.54 -5.52
N ALA A 66 -0.70 10.09 -4.32
CA ALA A 66 0.35 10.79 -3.59
C ALA A 66 0.36 10.26 -2.16
N SER A 67 1.54 10.18 -1.56
CA SER A 67 1.66 9.68 -0.20
C SER A 67 2.75 10.40 0.58
N VAL A 68 2.61 10.38 1.90
CA VAL A 68 3.61 10.81 2.87
C VAL A 68 3.75 9.71 3.91
N GLY A 69 4.97 9.44 4.31
CA GLY A 69 5.22 8.38 5.29
C GLY A 69 6.51 8.61 6.08
N LYS A 70 6.73 7.71 7.02
CA LYS A 70 7.92 7.68 7.87
C LYS A 70 8.38 6.25 8.07
N LEU A 71 9.68 6.04 7.95
CA LEU A 71 10.31 4.79 8.36
C LEU A 71 10.84 4.98 9.79
N PHE A 72 10.40 4.13 10.71
CA PHE A 72 10.87 4.13 12.11
C PHE A 72 12.22 3.43 12.26
N ASN A 73 12.40 2.38 11.47
CA ASN A 73 13.63 1.62 11.33
C ASN A 73 13.72 1.06 9.90
N PRO A 74 14.78 0.36 9.50
CA PRO A 74 14.93 -0.17 8.15
C PRO A 74 13.85 -1.18 7.73
N ILE A 75 13.08 -1.74 8.69
CA ILE A 75 12.09 -2.80 8.46
C ILE A 75 10.66 -2.23 8.50
N TRP A 76 10.37 -1.34 9.46
CA TRP A 76 9.01 -0.87 9.72
C TRP A 76 8.82 0.62 9.40
N GLY A 77 7.67 0.93 8.85
CA GLY A 77 7.22 2.29 8.61
C GLY A 77 5.71 2.42 8.54
N ILE A 78 5.25 3.64 8.39
CA ILE A 78 3.85 3.97 8.14
C ILE A 78 3.75 4.94 6.97
N ARG A 79 2.61 4.89 6.29
CA ARG A 79 2.33 5.75 5.15
C ARG A 79 0.86 6.17 5.13
N GLY A 80 0.60 7.46 4.97
CA GLY A 80 -0.68 8.00 4.53
C GLY A 80 -0.68 8.17 3.02
N GLN A 81 -1.72 7.73 2.32
CA GLN A 81 -1.83 7.84 0.86
C GLN A 81 -3.20 8.39 0.48
N VAL A 82 -3.23 9.32 -0.45
CA VAL A 82 -4.42 9.71 -1.21
C VAL A 82 -4.28 9.16 -2.62
N ALA A 83 -5.32 8.48 -3.08
CA ALA A 83 -5.36 7.92 -4.42
C ALA A 83 -6.73 8.14 -5.02
N GLY A 84 -6.82 8.20 -6.32
CA GLY A 84 -8.09 8.35 -7.02
C GLY A 84 -7.92 8.58 -8.50
N CYS A 85 -9.00 8.62 -9.17
CA CYS A 85 -9.22 9.07 -10.54
C CYS A 85 -10.70 8.84 -10.89
N TRP A 86 -10.98 8.01 -11.87
CA TRP A 86 -12.31 7.53 -12.20
C TRP A 86 -12.30 6.02 -12.34
N SER A 87 -13.48 5.41 -12.14
CA SER A 87 -13.70 3.99 -12.33
C SER A 87 -14.76 3.75 -13.40
N THR A 88 -14.66 2.62 -14.06
CA THR A 88 -15.68 2.10 -14.98
C THR A 88 -16.19 0.78 -14.42
N LEU A 89 -17.51 0.63 -14.34
CA LEU A 89 -18.19 -0.53 -13.83
C LEU A 89 -19.19 -1.00 -14.87
N TYR A 90 -19.37 -2.30 -14.95
CA TYR A 90 -20.42 -2.95 -15.72
C TYR A 90 -21.41 -3.60 -14.76
N SER A 91 -22.66 -3.62 -15.11
CA SER A 91 -23.73 -4.23 -14.30
C SER A 91 -24.80 -4.84 -15.20
N GLU A 92 -25.15 -6.06 -14.92
CA GLU A 92 -26.27 -6.78 -15.54
C GLU A 92 -27.61 -6.46 -14.86
N TYR A 93 -27.60 -5.76 -13.70
CA TYR A 93 -28.82 -5.48 -12.94
C TYR A 93 -29.83 -4.66 -13.74
N GLY A 94 -31.04 -5.24 -13.91
CA GLY A 94 -32.13 -4.62 -14.66
C GLY A 94 -32.00 -4.68 -16.18
N MET A 95 -31.03 -5.42 -16.70
CA MET A 95 -30.82 -5.67 -18.12
C MET A 95 -31.24 -7.09 -18.50
N PRO A 96 -31.56 -7.36 -19.78
CA PRO A 96 -31.71 -8.73 -20.30
C PRO A 96 -30.43 -9.54 -20.09
N GLU A 97 -30.53 -10.85 -20.00
CA GLU A 97 -29.40 -11.76 -19.85
C GLU A 97 -28.34 -11.54 -20.95
N GLY A 98 -27.07 -11.32 -20.52
CA GLY A 98 -25.95 -11.01 -21.42
C GLY A 98 -25.84 -9.56 -21.86
N GLU A 99 -26.73 -8.67 -21.42
CA GLU A 99 -26.62 -7.23 -21.63
C GLU A 99 -26.14 -6.52 -20.36
N TYR A 100 -25.21 -5.57 -20.53
CA TYR A 100 -24.59 -4.87 -19.40
C TYR A 100 -24.78 -3.35 -19.51
N ASN A 101 -25.21 -2.75 -18.44
CA ASN A 101 -25.23 -1.30 -18.31
C ASN A 101 -23.82 -0.81 -17.92
N LYS A 102 -23.28 0.13 -18.70
CA LYS A 102 -21.93 0.67 -18.51
C LYS A 102 -21.96 1.99 -17.76
N MET A 103 -21.43 1.99 -16.54
CA MET A 103 -21.20 3.19 -15.74
C MET A 103 -19.79 3.73 -15.97
N LYS A 104 -19.65 4.68 -16.89
CA LYS A 104 -18.36 5.31 -17.23
C LYS A 104 -18.02 6.46 -16.28
N ASN A 105 -16.70 6.65 -16.06
CA ASN A 105 -16.12 7.86 -15.47
C ASN A 105 -16.68 8.23 -14.10
N LYS A 106 -16.92 7.23 -13.24
CA LYS A 106 -17.31 7.48 -11.84
C LYS A 106 -16.10 7.97 -11.05
N LYS A 107 -16.08 9.24 -10.73
CA LYS A 107 -14.99 9.86 -9.94
C LYS A 107 -15.05 9.39 -8.49
N TYR A 108 -13.89 9.08 -7.93
CA TYR A 108 -13.71 8.73 -6.54
C TYR A 108 -12.32 9.16 -6.07
N PHE A 109 -12.16 9.21 -4.76
CA PHE A 109 -10.84 9.25 -4.13
C PHE A 109 -10.84 8.40 -2.86
N THR A 110 -9.69 7.90 -2.50
CA THR A 110 -9.49 7.06 -1.31
C THR A 110 -8.36 7.65 -0.48
N LEU A 111 -8.59 7.75 0.83
CA LEU A 111 -7.56 8.01 1.83
C LEU A 111 -7.18 6.67 2.47
N ARG A 112 -5.89 6.38 2.60
CA ARG A 112 -5.38 5.12 3.15
C ARG A 112 -4.31 5.40 4.20
N ALA A 113 -4.23 4.50 5.18
CA ALA A 113 -3.15 4.47 6.16
C ALA A 113 -2.53 3.07 6.12
N ASP A 114 -1.33 2.95 5.59
CA ASP A 114 -0.63 1.68 5.40
C ASP A 114 0.47 1.51 6.45
N GLY A 115 0.55 0.32 7.06
CA GLY A 115 1.75 -0.18 7.70
C GLY A 115 2.68 -0.75 6.64
N LEU A 116 3.96 -0.41 6.68
CA LEU A 116 4.99 -0.86 5.75
C LEU A 116 5.91 -1.86 6.45
N PHE A 117 6.22 -2.97 5.79
CA PHE A 117 7.17 -3.97 6.26
C PHE A 117 8.15 -4.33 5.14
N ASN A 118 9.42 -3.98 5.31
CA ASN A 118 10.47 -4.24 4.33
C ASN A 118 10.99 -5.67 4.47
N LEU A 119 10.55 -6.56 3.58
CA LEU A 119 10.94 -7.96 3.53
C LEU A 119 12.44 -8.12 3.27
N SER A 120 12.99 -7.33 2.36
CA SER A 120 14.41 -7.42 1.99
C SER A 120 15.33 -7.16 3.18
N ASN A 121 14.99 -6.14 4.00
CA ASN A 121 15.76 -5.82 5.19
C ASN A 121 15.48 -6.77 6.36
N ALA A 122 14.26 -7.27 6.48
CA ALA A 122 13.89 -8.25 7.50
C ALA A 122 14.65 -9.56 7.32
N ILE A 123 14.76 -10.06 6.08
CA ILE A 123 15.42 -11.33 5.75
C ILE A 123 16.93 -11.14 5.60
N GLY A 124 17.35 -10.17 4.80
CA GLY A 124 18.75 -9.96 4.39
C GLY A 124 19.56 -9.00 5.26
N GLY A 125 18.97 -8.44 6.34
CA GLY A 125 19.60 -7.37 7.14
C GLY A 125 19.55 -6.01 6.42
N TYR A 126 19.83 -4.95 7.18
CA TYR A 126 19.93 -3.60 6.62
C TYR A 126 21.22 -3.45 5.83
N ASN A 127 21.11 -2.97 4.59
CA ASN A 127 22.23 -2.59 3.74
C ASN A 127 21.86 -1.27 3.04
N PRO A 128 22.55 -0.15 3.36
CA PRO A 128 22.29 1.15 2.76
C PRO A 128 22.54 1.21 1.25
N ASP A 129 23.43 0.35 0.73
CA ASP A 129 23.83 0.30 -0.68
C ASP A 129 22.98 -0.70 -1.49
N ARG A 130 21.94 -1.27 -0.89
CA ARG A 130 21.07 -2.21 -1.56
C ARG A 130 20.30 -1.50 -2.70
N LEU A 131 20.53 -1.95 -3.93
CA LEU A 131 19.90 -1.39 -5.13
C LEU A 131 18.39 -1.63 -5.18
N PHE A 132 17.93 -2.81 -4.75
CA PHE A 132 16.51 -3.20 -4.85
C PHE A 132 15.99 -3.74 -3.52
N THR A 133 14.82 -3.24 -3.11
CA THR A 133 14.12 -3.70 -1.91
C THR A 133 12.66 -4.05 -2.23
N VAL A 134 12.14 -5.04 -1.51
CA VAL A 134 10.74 -5.44 -1.55
C VAL A 134 10.11 -5.20 -0.19
N SER A 135 8.96 -4.56 -0.19
CA SER A 135 8.16 -4.32 1.00
C SER A 135 6.74 -4.87 0.78
N VAL A 136 6.14 -5.37 1.85
CA VAL A 136 4.69 -5.58 1.93
C VAL A 136 4.07 -4.42 2.67
N PHE A 137 2.83 -4.12 2.35
CA PHE A 137 2.05 -3.14 3.08
C PHE A 137 0.60 -3.59 3.23
N ALA A 138 -0.03 -3.14 4.29
CA ALA A 138 -1.45 -3.36 4.52
C ALA A 138 -2.02 -2.23 5.37
N GLY A 139 -3.30 -1.95 5.18
CA GLY A 139 -3.95 -0.94 5.99
C GLY A 139 -5.41 -0.68 5.65
N PRO A 140 -6.11 0.03 6.54
CA PRO A 140 -7.44 0.54 6.29
C PRO A 140 -7.43 1.77 5.40
N GLY A 141 -8.59 2.04 4.77
CA GLY A 141 -8.82 3.26 4.03
C GLY A 141 -10.28 3.69 4.06
N LEU A 142 -10.52 4.88 3.54
CA LEU A 142 -11.84 5.48 3.35
C LEU A 142 -11.96 5.90 1.89
N THR A 143 -12.90 5.30 1.18
CA THR A 143 -13.22 5.65 -0.21
C THR A 143 -14.42 6.58 -0.25
N PHE A 144 -14.28 7.67 -0.96
CA PHE A 144 -15.31 8.69 -1.17
C PHE A 144 -15.75 8.67 -2.62
N ALA A 145 -17.02 8.35 -2.86
CA ALA A 145 -17.61 8.31 -4.19
C ALA A 145 -19.06 8.78 -4.16
N LYS A 146 -19.55 9.31 -5.28
CA LYS A 146 -20.97 9.62 -5.41
C LYS A 146 -21.74 8.37 -5.76
N ALA A 147 -22.80 8.09 -4.99
CA ALA A 147 -23.70 6.96 -5.24
C ALA A 147 -24.41 7.09 -6.58
N TYR A 148 -24.70 5.96 -7.22
CA TYR A 148 -25.53 5.92 -8.41
C TYR A 148 -26.99 6.32 -8.07
N GLY A 149 -27.63 7.12 -8.92
CA GLY A 149 -29.02 7.56 -8.72
C GLY A 149 -29.22 8.74 -7.77
N ASN A 150 -28.29 9.02 -6.87
CA ASN A 150 -28.33 10.19 -5.98
C ASN A 150 -26.99 10.93 -6.05
N GLN A 151 -26.79 11.65 -7.16
CA GLN A 151 -25.50 12.29 -7.49
C GLN A 151 -25.08 13.39 -6.51
N ASP A 152 -25.97 13.82 -5.63
CA ASP A 152 -25.70 14.91 -4.68
C ASP A 152 -25.12 14.40 -3.35
N LYS A 153 -25.19 13.10 -3.06
CA LYS A 153 -24.65 12.53 -1.82
C LYS A 153 -23.31 11.86 -2.06
N LEU A 154 -22.31 12.33 -1.32
CA LEU A 154 -21.01 11.69 -1.22
C LEU A 154 -21.09 10.57 -0.17
N ASN A 155 -20.83 9.33 -0.59
CA ASN A 155 -20.70 8.20 0.31
C ASN A 155 -19.25 8.03 0.74
N ALA A 156 -19.05 7.76 2.03
CA ALA A 156 -17.76 7.38 2.59
C ALA A 156 -17.85 5.91 3.03
N LEU A 157 -16.96 5.08 2.49
CA LEU A 157 -16.95 3.64 2.73
C LEU A 157 -15.58 3.20 3.22
N ILE A 158 -15.59 2.38 4.26
CA ILE A 158 -14.35 1.78 4.80
C ILE A 158 -13.89 0.69 3.84
N ASN A 159 -12.62 0.70 3.50
CA ASN A 159 -11.94 -0.35 2.75
C ASN A 159 -10.74 -0.91 3.51
N GLY A 160 -10.29 -2.08 3.09
CA GLY A 160 -9.04 -2.68 3.51
C GLY A 160 -8.17 -2.98 2.30
N SER A 161 -6.88 -2.77 2.41
CA SER A 161 -5.95 -3.03 1.31
C SER A 161 -4.70 -3.74 1.77
N VAL A 162 -4.10 -4.49 0.86
CA VAL A 162 -2.81 -5.16 1.02
C VAL A 162 -2.06 -5.12 -0.31
N GLY A 163 -0.74 -5.05 -0.26
CA GLY A 163 0.03 -5.04 -1.49
C GLY A 163 1.52 -5.27 -1.30
N LEU A 164 2.20 -5.24 -2.43
CA LEU A 164 3.65 -5.38 -2.57
C LEU A 164 4.21 -4.12 -3.22
N MET A 165 5.34 -3.69 -2.75
CA MET A 165 6.08 -2.56 -3.31
C MET A 165 7.53 -2.96 -3.55
N GLY A 166 7.95 -2.91 -4.82
CA GLY A 166 9.35 -3.00 -5.21
C GLY A 166 9.93 -1.59 -5.32
N GLN A 167 11.09 -1.35 -4.72
CA GLN A 167 11.78 -0.06 -4.76
C GLN A 167 13.19 -0.23 -5.31
N PHE A 168 13.52 0.57 -6.33
CA PHE A 168 14.86 0.75 -6.84
C PHE A 168 15.47 2.00 -6.20
N ASN A 169 16.44 1.79 -5.34
CA ASN A 169 17.15 2.85 -4.63
C ASN A 169 18.19 3.49 -5.57
N ILE A 170 17.89 4.66 -6.11
CA ILE A 170 18.83 5.40 -6.97
C ILE A 170 19.93 6.00 -6.12
N ASN A 171 19.55 6.56 -4.97
CA ASN A 171 20.44 7.08 -3.94
C ASN A 171 19.70 7.16 -2.60
N LYS A 172 20.34 7.67 -1.56
CA LYS A 172 19.74 7.79 -0.23
C LYS A 172 18.49 8.69 -0.16
N TYR A 173 18.27 9.54 -1.16
CA TYR A 173 17.14 10.48 -1.21
C TYR A 173 16.01 10.02 -2.15
N LEU A 174 16.35 9.32 -3.23
CA LEU A 174 15.45 9.08 -4.35
C LEU A 174 15.33 7.61 -4.67
N ASP A 175 14.08 7.13 -4.77
CA ASP A 175 13.74 5.79 -5.20
C ASP A 175 12.72 5.83 -6.34
N ILE A 176 12.80 4.88 -7.25
CA ILE A 176 11.69 4.52 -8.14
C ILE A 176 10.97 3.35 -7.51
N ASN A 177 9.65 3.41 -7.46
CA ASN A 177 8.84 2.33 -6.90
C ASN A 177 7.82 1.80 -7.90
N VAL A 178 7.50 0.52 -7.77
CA VAL A 178 6.38 -0.15 -8.44
C VAL A 178 5.54 -0.80 -7.35
N GLU A 179 4.25 -0.50 -7.34
CA GLU A 179 3.32 -0.97 -6.31
C GLU A 179 2.18 -1.76 -6.94
N ALA A 180 1.95 -2.98 -6.46
CA ALA A 180 0.78 -3.80 -6.75
C ALA A 180 -0.10 -3.86 -5.49
N ARG A 181 -1.37 -3.49 -5.61
CA ARG A 181 -2.32 -3.41 -4.48
C ARG A 181 -3.61 -4.14 -4.81
N GLY A 182 -4.09 -4.93 -3.85
CA GLY A 182 -5.45 -5.43 -3.77
C GLY A 182 -6.24 -4.67 -2.70
N GLU A 183 -7.48 -4.32 -3.00
CA GLU A 183 -8.38 -3.60 -2.11
C GLU A 183 -9.74 -4.29 -2.07
N VAL A 184 -10.36 -4.30 -0.91
CA VAL A 184 -11.72 -4.82 -0.69
C VAL A 184 -12.52 -3.76 0.03
N SER A 185 -13.71 -3.45 -0.49
CA SER A 185 -14.65 -2.49 0.09
C SER A 185 -16.08 -3.00 -0.02
N PRO A 186 -17.02 -2.50 0.80
CA PRO A 186 -18.43 -2.60 0.46
C PRO A 186 -18.68 -1.96 -0.91
N SER A 187 -19.75 -2.36 -1.61
CA SER A 187 -20.04 -1.82 -2.95
C SER A 187 -20.13 -0.28 -2.94
N VAL A 188 -19.14 0.34 -3.58
CA VAL A 188 -18.92 1.81 -3.49
C VAL A 188 -19.97 2.59 -4.27
N PHE A 189 -20.46 2.03 -5.37
CA PHE A 189 -21.35 2.72 -6.29
C PHE A 189 -22.83 2.29 -6.18
N GLY A 190 -23.16 1.46 -5.16
CA GLY A 190 -24.53 1.03 -4.88
C GLY A 190 -24.89 -0.33 -5.49
N HIS A 191 -26.09 -0.81 -5.17
CA HIS A 191 -26.59 -2.15 -5.45
C HIS A 191 -26.80 -2.43 -6.94
N TYR A 192 -25.74 -2.65 -7.68
CA TYR A 192 -25.83 -3.07 -9.09
C TYR A 192 -25.20 -4.43 -9.36
N SER A 193 -24.61 -5.05 -8.34
CA SER A 193 -24.08 -6.40 -8.39
C SER A 193 -24.79 -7.24 -7.34
N SER A 194 -24.95 -8.52 -7.59
CA SER A 194 -25.39 -9.51 -6.59
C SER A 194 -24.42 -9.62 -5.40
N ALA A 195 -23.20 -9.12 -5.55
CA ALA A 195 -22.19 -9.07 -4.52
C ALA A 195 -22.32 -7.80 -3.67
N ARG A 196 -22.33 -7.97 -2.34
CA ARG A 196 -22.31 -6.85 -1.37
C ARG A 196 -20.92 -6.20 -1.21
N THR A 197 -19.92 -6.74 -1.87
CA THR A 197 -18.52 -6.38 -1.68
C THR A 197 -17.85 -6.28 -3.04
N ASP A 198 -17.19 -5.16 -3.29
CA ASP A 198 -16.39 -4.93 -4.47
C ASP A 198 -14.90 -5.09 -4.11
N GLY A 199 -14.13 -5.60 -5.06
CA GLY A 199 -12.68 -5.58 -5.03
C GLY A 199 -12.12 -4.58 -6.01
N ALA A 200 -10.87 -4.19 -5.80
CA ALA A 200 -10.09 -3.47 -6.79
C ALA A 200 -8.64 -3.99 -6.78
N VAL A 201 -8.05 -4.04 -7.96
CA VAL A 201 -6.61 -4.31 -8.11
C VAL A 201 -5.98 -3.14 -8.84
N SER A 202 -4.77 -2.78 -8.44
CA SER A 202 -4.04 -1.70 -9.08
C SER A 202 -2.56 -2.02 -9.20
N LEU A 203 -1.96 -1.48 -10.25
CA LEU A 203 -0.52 -1.50 -10.49
C LEU A 203 -0.09 -0.07 -10.82
N THR A 204 0.84 0.46 -10.03
CA THR A 204 1.34 1.83 -10.19
C THR A 204 2.86 1.86 -10.19
N ALA A 205 3.42 2.84 -10.88
CA ALA A 205 4.83 3.18 -10.80
C ALA A 205 4.96 4.64 -10.33
N GLY A 206 5.99 4.92 -9.57
CA GLY A 206 6.15 6.21 -8.95
C GLY A 206 7.58 6.52 -8.52
N VAL A 207 7.71 7.69 -7.93
CA VAL A 207 8.96 8.19 -7.37
C VAL A 207 8.74 8.54 -5.92
N THR A 208 9.71 8.17 -5.08
CA THR A 208 9.75 8.49 -3.65
C THR A 208 10.96 9.36 -3.35
N TYR A 209 10.75 10.45 -2.63
CA TYR A 209 11.81 11.30 -2.11
C TYR A 209 11.82 11.24 -0.58
N THR A 210 12.99 10.94 0.00
CA THR A 210 13.22 10.89 1.45
C THR A 210 13.94 12.14 1.91
N PHE A 211 13.33 12.92 2.77
CA PHE A 211 13.92 14.14 3.33
C PHE A 211 15.12 13.82 4.21
N GLY A 212 16.22 14.54 3.98
CA GLY A 212 17.47 14.29 4.69
C GLY A 212 18.20 13.00 4.28
N GLY A 213 17.57 12.19 3.40
CA GLY A 213 18.03 10.88 3.00
C GLY A 213 17.75 9.80 4.04
N LYS A 214 17.79 8.54 3.62
CA LYS A 214 17.62 7.39 4.50
C LYS A 214 18.79 7.30 5.48
N ARG A 215 18.50 7.43 6.78
CA ARG A 215 19.48 7.39 7.87
C ARG A 215 18.96 6.54 9.00
N PHE A 216 19.72 5.53 9.39
CA PHE A 216 19.41 4.70 10.54
C PHE A 216 20.69 4.50 11.35
N VAL A 217 20.58 4.67 12.66
CA VAL A 217 21.68 4.55 13.61
C VAL A 217 21.62 3.17 14.27
N SER A 218 22.76 2.51 14.40
CA SER A 218 22.89 1.25 15.14
C SER A 218 22.85 1.50 16.65
N CYS A 219 22.11 0.70 17.40
CA CYS A 219 22.11 0.74 18.86
C CYS A 219 23.52 0.49 19.44
N GLY A 220 24.35 -0.32 18.77
CA GLY A 220 25.74 -0.59 19.19
C GLY A 220 26.63 0.66 19.13
N ALA A 221 26.48 1.47 18.07
CA ALA A 221 27.31 2.67 17.88
C ALA A 221 27.06 3.75 18.97
N GLN A 222 25.85 3.80 19.53
CA GLN A 222 25.52 4.76 20.58
C GLN A 222 26.11 4.37 21.95
N VAL A 223 26.22 3.07 22.22
CA VAL A 223 26.87 2.57 23.44
C VAL A 223 28.36 2.90 23.42
N ASP A 224 29.03 2.73 22.28
CA ASP A 224 30.45 3.05 22.14
C ASP A 224 30.74 4.53 22.28
N GLN A 225 29.90 5.41 21.72
CA GLN A 225 30.04 6.87 21.89
C GLN A 225 29.81 7.33 23.33
N ASN A 226 28.86 6.75 24.04
CA ASN A 226 28.62 7.04 25.44
C ASN A 226 29.78 6.59 26.33
N ALA A 227 30.35 5.40 26.06
CA ALA A 227 31.53 4.91 26.75
C ALA A 227 32.75 5.81 26.54
N ILE A 228 32.96 6.30 25.30
CA ILE A 228 34.05 7.23 24.98
C ILE A 228 33.82 8.59 25.69
N ASN A 229 32.60 9.07 25.76
CA ASN A 229 32.28 10.34 26.45
C ASN A 229 32.40 10.22 27.98
N GLU A 230 32.19 9.03 28.57
CA GLU A 230 32.39 8.77 29.99
C GLU A 230 33.88 8.65 30.34
N GLU A 231 34.75 8.18 29.44
CA GLU A 231 36.18 8.14 29.62
C GLU A 231 36.86 9.53 29.46
N LEU A 232 36.20 10.47 28.79
CA LEU A 232 36.73 11.83 28.52
C LEU A 232 36.30 12.87 29.56
N ASN A 233 35.44 12.54 30.52
CA ASN A 233 34.97 13.39 31.62
C ASN A 233 35.51 12.88 32.98
#